data_9f9802ea938d52320a1824f74cf403be
#
_entry.id   9f9802ea938d52320a1824f74cf403be
#
_cell.length_a   1.000
_cell.length_b   1.000
_cell.length_c   1.000
_cell.angle_alpha   90.00
_cell.angle_beta   90.00
_cell.angle_gamma   90.00
#
_symmetry.space_group_name_H-M   'P 1'
#
loop_
_entity.id
_entity.type
_entity.pdbx_description
1 polymer ?
#
loop_
_entity_poly.entity_id
_entity_poly.type
_entity_poly.pdbx_seq_one_letter_code
_entity_poly.pdbx_strand_id
1 'polypeptide(L)'
;MPNIVRRLLTLVLLLTVWPVAAIGPDSVDLRNGIERFVTRAEAQLTCRGLDWEALQRFYSQRGYLPVWWDMFGRRPVPAAKELLAILEQSPEHGLSVSDYHLHELMALLPSGPGADLAQIDVLLTDAFLAYARHLYSGRNRPQLIDPAWHIEPGSLDAEALLSRVLENGRLEATLAALTPPHPEYRLLQDLLARYRSLAASGGWPVLESGPLLRPGERDLRVAPLRQRLWLEGFPVNWEGDEYLFDPDLEQTLKLFQQLRGIEPDGIVGPATLQALNVTATERI
;
A
#
# COMPACT_ATOMS: atom_id res chain seq x y z
N MET A 1 31.59 19.51 14.60
CA MET A 1 31.25 18.10 14.46
C MET A 1 30.07 17.79 15.36
N PRO A 2 28.84 17.66 14.87
CA PRO A 2 27.75 17.13 15.66
C PRO A 2 27.42 15.72 15.19
N ASN A 3 27.32 14.82 16.17
CA ASN A 3 26.94 13.43 16.06
C ASN A 3 25.54 13.28 15.45
N ILE A 4 25.47 12.69 14.28
CA ILE A 4 24.24 12.19 13.69
C ILE A 4 23.88 10.91 14.45
N VAL A 5 22.97 11.05 15.40
CA VAL A 5 22.32 9.92 16.06
C VAL A 5 21.43 9.24 15.02
N ARG A 6 21.99 8.19 14.43
CA ARG A 6 21.26 7.19 13.66
C ARG A 6 20.25 6.51 14.61
N ARG A 7 19.03 7.00 14.66
CA ARG A 7 17.93 6.23 15.24
C ARG A 7 17.64 5.08 14.27
N LEU A 8 18.27 3.95 14.54
CA LEU A 8 17.80 2.65 14.12
C LEU A 8 16.38 2.50 14.70
N LEU A 9 15.37 2.62 13.83
CA LEU A 9 14.07 2.02 14.10
C LEU A 9 14.34 0.52 14.18
N THR A 10 14.49 0.03 15.40
CA THR A 10 14.44 -1.38 15.69
C THR A 10 13.00 -1.81 15.43
N LEU A 11 12.76 -2.28 14.21
CA LEU A 11 11.57 -3.05 13.87
C LEU A 11 11.61 -4.25 14.82
N VAL A 12 10.86 -4.18 15.90
CA VAL A 12 10.59 -5.34 16.74
C VAL A 12 9.73 -6.25 15.88
N LEU A 13 10.40 -7.14 15.13
CA LEU A 13 9.77 -8.36 14.65
C LEU A 13 9.19 -9.03 15.90
N LEU A 14 7.93 -8.80 16.15
CA LEU A 14 7.12 -9.68 16.98
C LEU A 14 7.15 -11.02 16.25
N LEU A 15 8.19 -11.81 16.53
CA LEU A 15 8.17 -13.24 16.33
C LEU A 15 7.00 -13.74 17.18
N THR A 16 5.78 -13.65 16.64
CA THR A 16 4.64 -14.37 17.18
C THR A 16 5.05 -15.84 17.14
N VAL A 17 5.47 -16.32 18.32
CA VAL A 17 5.71 -17.74 18.52
C VAL A 17 4.37 -18.41 18.28
N TRP A 18 4.18 -18.96 17.12
CA TRP A 18 3.03 -19.80 16.81
C TRP A 18 3.02 -20.90 17.85
N PRO A 19 1.89 -21.14 18.56
CA PRO A 19 1.84 -22.11 19.62
C PRO A 19 2.22 -23.51 19.08
N VAL A 20 3.31 -24.06 19.61
CA VAL A 20 3.92 -25.32 19.16
C VAL A 20 3.06 -26.54 19.50
N ALA A 21 1.94 -26.40 20.17
CA ALA A 21 1.21 -27.54 20.69
C ALA A 21 -0.29 -27.34 20.78
N ALA A 22 -0.93 -26.97 19.69
CA ALA A 22 -2.35 -27.29 19.57
C ALA A 22 -2.44 -28.62 18.77
N ILE A 23 -3.14 -29.59 19.32
CA ILE A 23 -3.63 -30.75 18.53
C ILE A 23 -4.55 -30.11 17.50
N GLY A 24 -4.01 -29.77 16.32
CA GLY A 24 -4.80 -29.22 15.22
C GLY A 24 -5.87 -30.22 14.79
N PRO A 25 -6.94 -29.77 14.13
CA PRO A 25 -7.93 -30.66 13.57
C PRO A 25 -7.25 -31.69 12.67
N ASP A 26 -7.78 -32.89 12.60
CA ASP A 26 -7.36 -33.89 11.62
C ASP A 26 -7.46 -33.26 10.21
N SER A 27 -6.56 -33.64 9.30
CA SER A 27 -6.57 -33.12 7.92
C SER A 27 -7.94 -33.27 7.23
N VAL A 28 -8.71 -34.30 7.61
CA VAL A 28 -10.09 -34.50 7.15
C VAL A 28 -11.03 -33.43 7.68
N ASP A 29 -10.86 -33.02 8.93
CA ASP A 29 -11.68 -31.97 9.55
C ASP A 29 -11.38 -30.60 8.94
N LEU A 30 -10.11 -30.28 8.69
CA LEU A 30 -9.73 -29.02 8.04
C LEU A 30 -10.22 -28.97 6.60
N ARG A 31 -10.06 -30.04 5.84
CA ARG A 31 -10.58 -30.15 4.47
C ARG A 31 -12.09 -29.92 4.42
N ASN A 32 -12.85 -30.63 5.28
CA ASN A 32 -14.29 -30.49 5.37
C ASN A 32 -14.70 -29.08 5.87
N GLY A 33 -13.87 -28.45 6.70
CA GLY A 33 -14.02 -27.08 7.13
C GLY A 33 -13.91 -26.10 5.96
N ILE A 34 -12.86 -26.23 5.15
CA ILE A 34 -12.63 -25.42 3.94
C ILE A 34 -13.78 -25.59 2.95
N GLU A 35 -14.18 -26.85 2.66
CA GLU A 35 -15.30 -27.13 1.77
C GLU A 35 -16.58 -26.44 2.23
N ARG A 36 -16.92 -26.58 3.52
CA ARG A 36 -18.09 -25.92 4.12
C ARG A 36 -17.99 -24.41 4.05
N PHE A 37 -16.82 -23.83 4.33
CA PHE A 37 -16.63 -22.39 4.32
C PHE A 37 -16.80 -21.81 2.93
N VAL A 38 -16.20 -22.44 1.90
CA VAL A 38 -16.22 -21.95 0.53
C VAL A 38 -17.57 -22.17 -0.16
N THR A 39 -18.35 -23.19 0.25
CA THR A 39 -19.62 -23.55 -0.41
C THR A 39 -20.87 -22.99 0.27
N ARG A 40 -20.79 -22.56 1.55
CA ARG A 40 -21.96 -22.05 2.28
C ARG A 40 -22.29 -20.62 1.94
N ALA A 41 -23.55 -20.37 1.59
CA ALA A 41 -24.08 -19.02 1.35
C ALA A 41 -23.96 -18.09 2.58
N GLU A 42 -24.01 -18.63 3.80
CA GLU A 42 -23.87 -17.86 5.04
C GLU A 42 -22.47 -17.26 5.19
N ALA A 43 -21.41 -18.00 4.82
CA ALA A 43 -20.05 -17.48 4.83
C ALA A 43 -19.88 -16.32 3.83
N GLN A 44 -20.52 -16.42 2.66
CA GLN A 44 -20.52 -15.37 1.64
C GLN A 44 -21.22 -14.09 2.10
N LEU A 45 -22.19 -14.18 2.99
CA LEU A 45 -22.87 -13.03 3.57
C LEU A 45 -22.07 -12.37 4.70
N THR A 46 -21.29 -13.15 5.44
CA THR A 46 -20.53 -12.69 6.61
C THR A 46 -19.17 -12.11 6.22
N CYS A 47 -18.46 -12.75 5.31
CA CYS A 47 -17.14 -12.32 4.81
C CYS A 47 -17.30 -11.61 3.48
N ARG A 48 -17.64 -10.31 3.54
CA ARG A 48 -17.76 -9.49 2.33
C ARG A 48 -16.38 -9.15 1.77
N GLY A 49 -16.30 -9.09 0.44
CA GLY A 49 -15.10 -8.63 -0.26
C GLY A 49 -14.19 -9.75 -0.77
N LEU A 50 -14.50 -11.04 -0.51
CA LEU A 50 -13.78 -12.17 -1.08
C LEU A 50 -14.24 -12.47 -2.51
N ASP A 51 -13.31 -12.93 -3.35
CA ASP A 51 -13.62 -13.47 -4.69
C ASP A 51 -14.07 -14.93 -4.59
N TRP A 52 -15.32 -15.12 -4.17
CA TRP A 52 -15.88 -16.45 -3.93
C TRP A 52 -15.83 -17.36 -5.14
N GLU A 53 -15.96 -16.81 -6.34
CA GLU A 53 -15.91 -17.59 -7.57
C GLU A 53 -14.51 -18.15 -7.82
N ALA A 54 -13.47 -17.34 -7.67
CA ALA A 54 -12.09 -17.77 -7.78
C ALA A 54 -11.73 -18.79 -6.67
N LEU A 55 -12.15 -18.53 -5.44
CA LEU A 55 -11.93 -19.44 -4.31
C LEU A 55 -12.60 -20.80 -4.53
N GLN A 56 -13.85 -20.83 -4.99
CA GLN A 56 -14.56 -22.09 -5.29
C GLN A 56 -13.85 -22.86 -6.41
N ARG A 57 -13.46 -22.19 -7.49
CA ARG A 57 -12.70 -22.84 -8.59
C ARG A 57 -11.40 -23.45 -8.07
N PHE A 58 -10.61 -22.65 -7.37
CA PHE A 58 -9.29 -23.06 -6.87
C PHE A 58 -9.37 -24.24 -5.90
N TYR A 59 -10.22 -24.14 -4.87
CA TYR A 59 -10.33 -25.22 -3.87
C TYR A 59 -11.01 -26.48 -4.41
N SER A 60 -12.02 -26.38 -5.28
CA SER A 60 -12.64 -27.54 -5.88
C SER A 60 -11.65 -28.36 -6.73
N GLN A 61 -10.80 -27.69 -7.52
CA GLN A 61 -9.74 -28.35 -8.30
C GLN A 61 -8.72 -29.08 -7.42
N ARG A 62 -8.48 -28.61 -6.20
CA ARG A 62 -7.58 -29.20 -5.21
C ARG A 62 -8.26 -30.23 -4.31
N GLY A 63 -9.55 -30.51 -4.50
CA GLY A 63 -10.33 -31.37 -3.59
C GLY A 63 -10.41 -30.81 -2.17
N TYR A 64 -10.43 -29.48 -2.04
CA TYR A 64 -10.52 -28.73 -0.77
C TYR A 64 -9.36 -28.96 0.20
N LEU A 65 -8.20 -29.40 -0.29
CA LEU A 65 -6.99 -29.55 0.52
C LEU A 65 -6.48 -28.16 0.98
N PRO A 66 -5.99 -28.05 2.23
CA PRO A 66 -5.43 -26.81 2.73
C PRO A 66 -4.21 -26.37 1.91
N VAL A 67 -3.99 -25.06 1.87
CA VAL A 67 -2.91 -24.39 1.14
C VAL A 67 -1.81 -23.95 2.07
N TRP A 68 -2.20 -23.37 3.20
CA TRP A 68 -1.31 -22.64 4.11
C TRP A 68 -0.98 -23.43 5.39
N TRP A 69 -1.45 -24.69 5.47
CA TRP A 69 -1.20 -25.59 6.58
C TRP A 69 -0.57 -26.90 6.05
N ASP A 70 0.19 -27.56 6.92
CA ASP A 70 0.65 -28.91 6.60
C ASP A 70 -0.56 -29.87 6.43
N MET A 71 -0.31 -31.01 5.82
CA MET A 71 -1.38 -31.97 5.51
C MET A 71 -2.17 -32.47 6.73
N PHE A 72 -1.67 -32.22 7.95
CA PHE A 72 -2.33 -32.57 9.20
C PHE A 72 -3.00 -31.37 9.89
N GLY A 73 -2.94 -30.16 9.29
CA GLY A 73 -3.47 -28.94 9.88
C GLY A 73 -2.79 -28.52 11.19
N ARG A 74 -1.57 -29.02 11.44
CA ARG A 74 -0.86 -28.80 12.72
C ARG A 74 0.06 -27.61 12.70
N ARG A 75 0.61 -27.28 11.55
CA ARG A 75 1.59 -26.20 11.40
C ARG A 75 1.35 -25.43 10.10
N PRO A 76 1.47 -24.10 10.14
CA PRO A 76 1.46 -23.32 8.91
C PRO A 76 2.72 -23.68 8.08
N VAL A 77 2.55 -23.76 6.78
CA VAL A 77 3.67 -23.87 5.85
C VAL A 77 4.50 -22.57 5.87
N PRO A 78 5.80 -22.62 5.56
CA PRO A 78 6.65 -21.42 5.54
C PRO A 78 6.07 -20.28 4.68
N ALA A 79 5.47 -20.60 3.53
CA ALA A 79 4.86 -19.66 2.61
C ALA A 79 3.71 -18.85 3.24
N ALA A 80 3.01 -19.37 4.26
CA ALA A 80 1.98 -18.61 4.97
C ALA A 80 2.57 -17.39 5.70
N LYS A 81 3.71 -17.56 6.37
CA LYS A 81 4.40 -16.46 7.07
C LYS A 81 5.04 -15.49 6.09
N GLU A 82 5.61 -16.02 5.03
CA GLU A 82 6.20 -15.23 3.94
C GLU A 82 5.13 -14.33 3.29
N LEU A 83 3.94 -14.89 3.00
CA LEU A 83 2.84 -14.10 2.45
C LEU A 83 2.42 -12.97 3.39
N LEU A 84 2.25 -13.25 4.68
CA LEU A 84 1.89 -12.20 5.65
C LEU A 84 2.91 -11.06 5.68
N ALA A 85 4.21 -11.38 5.69
CA ALA A 85 5.28 -10.38 5.67
C ALA A 85 5.26 -9.55 4.37
N ILE A 86 4.95 -10.17 3.23
CA ILE A 86 4.80 -9.47 1.94
C ILE A 86 3.57 -8.55 1.97
N LEU A 87 2.44 -9.02 2.50
CA LEU A 87 1.22 -8.21 2.59
C LEU A 87 1.38 -6.99 3.51
N GLU A 88 2.18 -7.09 4.58
CA GLU A 88 2.56 -5.96 5.43
C GLU A 88 3.31 -4.87 4.64
N GLN A 89 4.03 -5.24 3.59
CA GLN A 89 4.77 -4.33 2.71
C GLN A 89 3.91 -3.80 1.53
N SER A 90 2.66 -4.26 1.38
CA SER A 90 1.78 -3.80 0.29
C SER A 90 1.65 -2.27 0.19
N PRO A 91 1.73 -1.50 1.29
CA PRO A 91 1.77 -0.05 1.20
C PRO A 91 2.91 0.51 0.35
N GLU A 92 4.06 -0.14 0.25
CA GLU A 92 5.18 0.30 -0.59
C GLU A 92 4.81 0.35 -2.08
N HIS A 93 3.80 -0.41 -2.47
CA HIS A 93 3.20 -0.44 -3.80
C HIS A 93 1.97 0.49 -3.95
N GLY A 94 1.68 1.33 -2.96
CA GLY A 94 0.47 2.18 -2.97
C GLY A 94 -0.82 1.41 -2.70
N LEU A 95 -0.72 0.17 -2.20
CA LEU A 95 -1.84 -0.72 -1.92
C LEU A 95 -2.19 -0.70 -0.43
N SER A 96 -3.45 -0.96 -0.09
CA SER A 96 -3.90 -0.97 1.31
C SER A 96 -3.87 -2.37 1.90
N VAL A 97 -3.28 -2.53 3.08
CA VAL A 97 -3.28 -3.80 3.83
C VAL A 97 -4.69 -4.32 4.12
N SER A 98 -5.69 -3.42 4.19
CA SER A 98 -7.09 -3.78 4.41
C SER A 98 -7.71 -4.53 3.22
N ASP A 99 -7.16 -4.37 2.01
CA ASP A 99 -7.65 -5.06 0.82
C ASP A 99 -7.27 -6.56 0.82
N TYR A 100 -6.40 -6.97 1.76
CA TYR A 100 -5.83 -8.32 1.85
C TYR A 100 -6.12 -8.99 3.20
N HIS A 101 -7.17 -8.59 3.86
CA HIS A 101 -7.64 -9.17 5.14
C HIS A 101 -6.59 -9.19 6.26
N LEU A 102 -5.50 -8.39 6.16
CA LEU A 102 -4.37 -8.50 7.07
C LEU A 102 -4.76 -8.28 8.53
N HIS A 103 -5.64 -7.31 8.82
CA HIS A 103 -6.10 -7.05 10.18
C HIS A 103 -6.90 -8.23 10.76
N GLU A 104 -7.77 -8.86 9.94
CA GLU A 104 -8.56 -10.01 10.33
C GLU A 104 -7.65 -11.23 10.54
N LEU A 105 -6.71 -11.49 9.63
CA LEU A 105 -5.72 -12.54 9.77
C LEU A 105 -4.88 -12.38 11.03
N MET A 106 -4.41 -11.18 11.33
CA MET A 106 -3.65 -10.88 12.55
C MET A 106 -4.47 -11.06 13.83
N ALA A 107 -5.78 -10.88 13.78
CA ALA A 107 -6.68 -11.13 14.90
C ALA A 107 -6.97 -12.62 15.11
N LEU A 108 -7.06 -13.39 14.02
CA LEU A 108 -7.39 -14.83 14.06
C LEU A 108 -6.18 -15.71 14.41
N LEU A 109 -4.99 -15.36 13.93
CA LEU A 109 -3.78 -16.17 14.11
C LEU A 109 -3.37 -16.42 15.58
N PRO A 110 -3.50 -15.47 16.54
CA PRO A 110 -3.17 -15.69 17.93
C PRO A 110 -4.19 -16.52 18.72
N SER A 111 -5.35 -16.84 18.15
CA SER A 111 -6.47 -17.47 18.87
C SER A 111 -6.21 -18.91 19.35
N GLY A 112 -5.06 -19.50 18.99
CA GLY A 112 -4.62 -20.80 19.52
C GLY A 112 -5.54 -21.97 19.09
N PRO A 113 -5.80 -22.93 19.99
CA PRO A 113 -6.51 -24.17 19.66
C PRO A 113 -7.96 -24.01 19.20
N GLY A 114 -8.54 -22.82 19.29
CA GLY A 114 -9.89 -22.50 18.85
C GLY A 114 -9.98 -21.70 17.55
N ALA A 115 -8.84 -21.43 16.88
CA ALA A 115 -8.84 -20.70 15.63
C ALA A 115 -9.55 -21.48 14.52
N ASP A 116 -10.39 -20.80 13.75
CA ASP A 116 -10.96 -21.38 12.52
C ASP A 116 -9.89 -21.42 11.42
N LEU A 117 -9.14 -22.52 11.37
CA LEU A 117 -8.06 -22.72 10.39
C LEU A 117 -8.58 -22.72 8.96
N ALA A 118 -9.84 -23.14 8.74
CA ALA A 118 -10.44 -23.10 7.41
C ALA A 118 -10.69 -21.67 6.94
N GLN A 119 -11.16 -20.81 7.81
CA GLN A 119 -11.32 -19.38 7.52
C GLN A 119 -9.96 -18.73 7.22
N ILE A 120 -8.96 -18.98 8.07
CA ILE A 120 -7.60 -18.44 7.86
C ILE A 120 -7.02 -18.89 6.53
N ASP A 121 -7.15 -20.17 6.17
CA ASP A 121 -6.63 -20.73 4.91
C ASP A 121 -7.29 -20.04 3.69
N VAL A 122 -8.61 -19.85 3.75
CA VAL A 122 -9.35 -19.17 2.67
C VAL A 122 -9.01 -17.69 2.58
N LEU A 123 -8.90 -16.98 3.71
CA LEU A 123 -8.52 -15.56 3.72
C LEU A 123 -7.11 -15.33 3.16
N LEU A 124 -6.14 -16.19 3.52
CA LEU A 124 -4.77 -16.13 2.96
C LEU A 124 -4.78 -16.39 1.45
N THR A 125 -5.60 -17.34 0.99
CA THR A 125 -5.74 -17.64 -0.44
C THR A 125 -6.32 -16.43 -1.19
N ASP A 126 -7.42 -15.86 -0.70
CA ASP A 126 -8.01 -14.66 -1.31
C ASP A 126 -7.03 -13.49 -1.33
N ALA A 127 -6.33 -13.27 -0.21
CA ALA A 127 -5.30 -12.23 -0.11
C ALA A 127 -4.19 -12.40 -1.16
N PHE A 128 -3.70 -13.63 -1.37
CA PHE A 128 -2.71 -13.90 -2.43
C PHE A 128 -3.27 -13.60 -3.81
N LEU A 129 -4.47 -14.10 -4.14
CA LEU A 129 -5.09 -13.91 -5.45
C LEU A 129 -5.33 -12.44 -5.75
N ALA A 130 -5.88 -11.70 -4.78
CA ALA A 130 -6.12 -10.26 -4.90
C ALA A 130 -4.81 -9.48 -5.05
N TYR A 131 -3.81 -9.75 -4.19
CA TYR A 131 -2.53 -9.05 -4.22
C TYR A 131 -1.77 -9.28 -5.52
N ALA A 132 -1.71 -10.52 -6.00
CA ALA A 132 -1.08 -10.85 -7.28
C ALA A 132 -1.73 -10.11 -8.45
N ARG A 133 -3.07 -10.06 -8.49
CA ARG A 133 -3.81 -9.30 -9.52
C ARG A 133 -3.53 -7.81 -9.42
N HIS A 134 -3.52 -7.24 -8.20
CA HIS A 134 -3.26 -5.81 -8.00
C HIS A 134 -1.83 -5.41 -8.37
N LEU A 135 -0.83 -6.26 -8.11
CA LEU A 135 0.56 -6.01 -8.56
C LEU A 135 0.66 -6.02 -10.09
N TYR A 136 -0.06 -6.93 -10.74
CA TYR A 136 0.03 -7.13 -12.19
C TYR A 136 -0.75 -6.09 -12.99
N SER A 137 -2.01 -5.85 -12.63
CA SER A 137 -2.95 -5.03 -13.44
C SER A 137 -3.42 -3.75 -12.74
N GLY A 138 -2.97 -3.52 -11.51
CA GLY A 138 -3.45 -2.41 -10.67
C GLY A 138 -4.76 -2.75 -9.95
N ARG A 139 -5.03 -2.01 -8.86
CA ARG A 139 -6.24 -2.14 -8.05
C ARG A 139 -7.47 -1.52 -8.70
N ASN A 140 -7.27 -0.39 -9.36
CA ASN A 140 -8.35 0.39 -9.95
C ASN A 140 -8.57 0.00 -11.41
N ARG A 141 -9.82 0.00 -11.84
CA ARG A 141 -10.17 -0.13 -13.26
C ARG A 141 -10.11 1.26 -13.90
N PRO A 142 -9.16 1.52 -14.82
CA PRO A 142 -8.99 2.86 -15.41
C PRO A 142 -10.25 3.39 -16.07
N GLN A 143 -11.06 2.52 -16.69
CA GLN A 143 -12.31 2.87 -17.35
C GLN A 143 -13.36 3.45 -16.40
N LEU A 144 -13.30 3.15 -15.09
CA LEU A 144 -14.19 3.74 -14.09
C LEU A 144 -13.77 5.17 -13.71
N ILE A 145 -12.51 5.53 -13.97
CA ILE A 145 -11.94 6.86 -13.68
C ILE A 145 -12.05 7.74 -14.93
N ASP A 146 -11.65 7.20 -16.07
CA ASP A 146 -11.72 7.86 -17.38
C ASP A 146 -12.42 6.93 -18.40
N PRO A 147 -13.68 7.22 -18.77
CA PRO A 147 -14.41 6.45 -19.75
C PRO A 147 -13.75 6.41 -21.15
N ALA A 148 -12.86 7.35 -21.46
CA ALA A 148 -12.10 7.35 -22.71
C ALA A 148 -10.87 6.43 -22.66
N TRP A 149 -10.59 5.77 -21.55
CA TRP A 149 -9.51 4.80 -21.45
C TRP A 149 -9.89 3.49 -22.15
N HIS A 150 -9.19 3.20 -23.24
CA HIS A 150 -9.47 2.02 -24.09
C HIS A 150 -8.42 0.91 -23.98
N ILE A 151 -7.40 1.09 -23.13
CA ILE A 151 -6.36 0.07 -22.92
C ILE A 151 -6.90 -0.92 -21.89
N GLU A 152 -7.08 -2.17 -22.31
CA GLU A 152 -7.47 -3.25 -21.42
C GLU A 152 -6.24 -3.66 -20.57
N PRO A 153 -6.37 -3.74 -19.23
CA PRO A 153 -5.30 -4.29 -18.41
C PRO A 153 -5.10 -5.77 -18.74
N GLY A 154 -3.86 -6.24 -18.68
CA GLY A 154 -3.57 -7.66 -18.85
C GLY A 154 -4.33 -8.52 -17.84
N SER A 155 -4.69 -9.73 -18.22
CA SER A 155 -5.30 -10.71 -17.33
C SER A 155 -4.23 -11.62 -16.71
N LEU A 156 -4.32 -11.86 -15.40
CA LEU A 156 -3.46 -12.79 -14.67
C LEU A 156 -4.30 -13.95 -14.17
N ASP A 157 -3.90 -15.18 -14.53
CA ASP A 157 -4.40 -16.39 -13.87
C ASP A 157 -3.68 -16.54 -12.52
N ALA A 158 -4.21 -15.88 -11.50
CA ALA A 158 -3.64 -15.89 -10.16
C ALA A 158 -3.78 -17.25 -9.47
N GLU A 159 -4.76 -18.06 -9.85
CA GLU A 159 -5.01 -19.41 -9.33
C GLU A 159 -3.92 -20.37 -9.82
N ALA A 160 -3.62 -20.34 -11.12
CA ALA A 160 -2.49 -21.11 -11.68
C ALA A 160 -1.14 -20.61 -11.15
N LEU A 161 -1.02 -19.29 -10.88
CA LEU A 161 0.18 -18.72 -10.28
C LEU A 161 0.40 -19.26 -8.87
N LEU A 162 -0.65 -19.27 -8.02
CA LEU A 162 -0.57 -19.82 -6.67
C LEU A 162 -0.17 -21.30 -6.70
N SER A 163 -0.78 -22.09 -7.59
CA SER A 163 -0.43 -23.52 -7.76
C SER A 163 1.06 -23.70 -8.04
N ARG A 164 1.63 -22.91 -8.96
CA ARG A 164 3.07 -22.93 -9.26
C ARG A 164 3.95 -22.51 -8.09
N VAL A 165 3.51 -21.50 -7.32
CA VAL A 165 4.24 -21.05 -6.11
C VAL A 165 4.31 -22.18 -5.08
N LEU A 166 3.21 -22.89 -4.87
CA LEU A 166 3.15 -24.02 -3.94
C LEU A 166 4.06 -25.18 -4.36
N GLU A 167 4.25 -25.40 -5.66
CA GLU A 167 5.13 -26.42 -6.21
C GLU A 167 6.62 -26.07 -6.09
N ASN A 168 6.98 -24.80 -6.34
CA ASN A 168 8.38 -24.39 -6.48
C ASN A 168 8.93 -23.63 -5.24
N GLY A 169 8.07 -23.23 -4.30
CA GLY A 169 8.44 -22.54 -3.07
C GLY A 169 9.02 -21.13 -3.27
N ARG A 170 8.74 -20.47 -4.40
CA ARG A 170 9.30 -19.15 -4.75
C ARG A 170 8.26 -18.03 -4.67
N LEU A 171 7.61 -17.88 -3.52
CA LEU A 171 6.52 -16.93 -3.34
C LEU A 171 6.98 -15.49 -3.59
N GLU A 172 7.97 -15.00 -2.85
CA GLU A 172 8.46 -13.62 -2.94
C GLU A 172 8.94 -13.28 -4.35
N ALA A 173 9.81 -14.11 -4.93
CA ALA A 173 10.34 -13.88 -6.28
C ALA A 173 9.23 -13.86 -7.33
N THR A 174 8.19 -14.71 -7.17
CA THR A 174 7.07 -14.77 -8.10
C THR A 174 6.21 -13.52 -8.01
N LEU A 175 5.90 -13.04 -6.81
CA LEU A 175 5.12 -11.81 -6.63
C LEU A 175 5.92 -10.58 -7.06
N ALA A 176 7.21 -10.50 -6.74
CA ALA A 176 8.08 -9.41 -7.18
C ALA A 176 8.15 -9.29 -8.71
N ALA A 177 8.12 -10.42 -9.43
CA ALA A 177 8.14 -10.41 -10.89
C ALA A 177 6.84 -9.89 -11.54
N LEU A 178 5.76 -9.70 -10.77
CA LEU A 178 4.50 -9.12 -11.25
C LEU A 178 4.53 -7.58 -11.26
N THR A 179 5.46 -6.97 -10.55
CA THR A 179 5.55 -5.50 -10.49
C THR A 179 5.97 -4.92 -11.83
N PRO A 180 5.47 -3.73 -12.20
CA PRO A 180 5.86 -3.08 -13.45
C PRO A 180 7.38 -2.90 -13.55
N PRO A 181 8.00 -3.31 -14.67
CA PRO A 181 9.46 -3.23 -14.84
C PRO A 181 9.96 -1.81 -15.15
N HIS A 182 9.06 -0.85 -15.28
CA HIS A 182 9.37 0.52 -15.69
C HIS A 182 10.10 1.29 -14.58
N PRO A 183 11.15 2.07 -14.91
CA PRO A 183 11.89 2.88 -13.92
C PRO A 183 10.99 3.85 -13.16
N GLU A 184 9.97 4.39 -13.83
CA GLU A 184 8.99 5.32 -13.25
C GLU A 184 8.24 4.72 -12.07
N TYR A 185 8.01 3.41 -12.09
CA TYR A 185 7.37 2.72 -10.97
C TYR A 185 8.21 2.84 -9.69
N ARG A 186 9.53 2.67 -9.79
CA ARG A 186 10.45 2.83 -8.66
C ARG A 186 10.50 4.27 -8.17
N LEU A 187 10.53 5.24 -9.11
CA LEU A 187 10.47 6.64 -8.74
C LEU A 187 9.19 6.99 -7.98
N LEU A 188 8.05 6.41 -8.36
CA LEU A 188 6.79 6.58 -7.64
C LEU A 188 6.83 5.94 -6.24
N GLN A 189 7.45 4.76 -6.09
CA GLN A 189 7.65 4.13 -4.77
C GLN A 189 8.52 5.00 -3.86
N ASP A 190 9.64 5.54 -4.39
CA ASP A 190 10.53 6.43 -3.63
C ASP A 190 9.80 7.70 -3.21
N LEU A 191 9.01 8.28 -4.12
CA LEU A 191 8.20 9.47 -3.84
C LEU A 191 7.14 9.17 -2.77
N LEU A 192 6.46 8.05 -2.88
CA LEU A 192 5.47 7.59 -1.90
C LEU A 192 6.09 7.42 -0.50
N ALA A 193 7.26 6.78 -0.42
CA ALA A 193 8.00 6.62 0.82
C ALA A 193 8.38 7.97 1.43
N ARG A 194 8.83 8.92 0.60
CA ARG A 194 9.15 10.29 1.02
C ARG A 194 7.92 11.01 1.57
N TYR A 195 6.77 10.98 0.88
CA TYR A 195 5.54 11.63 1.35
C TYR A 195 5.04 11.02 2.66
N ARG A 196 5.12 9.70 2.81
CA ARG A 196 4.76 9.02 4.07
C ARG A 196 5.66 9.43 5.23
N SER A 197 6.98 9.49 5.00
CA SER A 197 7.92 9.97 6.01
C SER A 197 7.65 11.41 6.41
N LEU A 198 7.33 12.25 5.43
CA LEU A 198 6.98 13.64 5.66
C LEU A 198 5.66 13.75 6.46
N ALA A 199 4.62 13.02 6.08
CA ALA A 199 3.35 12.99 6.80
C ALA A 199 3.53 12.52 8.26
N ALA A 200 4.33 11.47 8.48
CA ALA A 200 4.64 10.95 9.81
C ALA A 200 5.44 11.94 10.70
N SER A 201 6.20 12.85 10.08
CA SER A 201 6.93 13.91 10.78
C SER A 201 6.11 15.19 11.03
N GLY A 202 4.81 15.17 10.74
CA GLY A 202 3.90 16.32 10.92
C GLY A 202 3.56 17.07 9.62
N GLY A 203 4.06 16.63 8.48
CA GLY A 203 3.80 17.23 7.18
C GLY A 203 4.61 18.50 6.93
N TRP A 204 4.09 19.34 6.08
CA TRP A 204 4.64 20.67 5.78
C TRP A 204 3.80 21.78 6.38
N PRO A 205 4.38 22.99 6.55
CA PRO A 205 3.66 24.11 7.11
C PRO A 205 2.47 24.52 6.23
N VAL A 206 1.37 24.86 6.87
CA VAL A 206 0.21 25.48 6.23
C VAL A 206 0.49 26.98 6.07
N LEU A 207 0.34 27.49 4.86
CA LEU A 207 0.45 28.92 4.61
C LEU A 207 -0.82 29.64 5.06
N GLU A 208 -0.64 30.71 5.82
CA GLU A 208 -1.73 31.56 6.26
C GLU A 208 -2.40 32.30 5.10
N SER A 209 -3.71 32.49 5.21
CA SER A 209 -4.47 33.33 4.28
C SER A 209 -4.12 34.80 4.47
N GLY A 210 -4.16 35.56 3.39
CA GLY A 210 -3.86 36.98 3.44
C GLY A 210 -4.05 37.64 2.07
N PRO A 211 -3.62 38.90 1.92
CA PRO A 211 -3.55 39.55 0.62
C PRO A 211 -2.73 38.75 -0.39
N LEU A 212 -2.92 39.04 -1.69
CA LEU A 212 -2.08 38.48 -2.72
C LEU A 212 -0.62 38.72 -2.42
N LEU A 213 0.19 37.66 -2.44
CA LEU A 213 1.63 37.76 -2.23
C LEU A 213 2.32 37.79 -3.59
N ARG A 214 3.07 38.86 -3.87
CA ARG A 214 3.64 39.15 -5.19
C ARG A 214 5.15 39.17 -5.15
N PRO A 215 5.80 38.88 -6.29
CA PRO A 215 7.23 39.08 -6.43
C PRO A 215 7.68 40.50 -6.05
N GLY A 216 8.81 40.58 -5.37
CA GLY A 216 9.38 41.85 -4.87
C GLY A 216 8.83 42.29 -3.50
N GLU A 217 7.77 41.67 -2.99
CA GLU A 217 7.22 42.01 -1.66
C GLU A 217 8.00 41.33 -0.52
N ARG A 218 7.99 41.97 0.65
CA ARG A 218 8.47 41.40 1.91
C ARG A 218 7.27 41.05 2.78
N ASP A 219 7.16 39.76 3.13
CA ASP A 219 6.04 39.23 3.90
C ASP A 219 6.53 38.03 4.74
N LEU A 220 5.99 37.89 5.94
CA LEU A 220 6.33 36.79 6.86
C LEU A 220 5.92 35.41 6.28
N ARG A 221 4.98 35.37 5.37
CA ARG A 221 4.54 34.14 4.68
C ARG A 221 5.56 33.63 3.64
N VAL A 222 6.58 34.43 3.27
CA VAL A 222 7.60 34.04 2.29
C VAL A 222 8.47 32.89 2.83
N ALA A 223 8.91 32.96 4.08
CA ALA A 223 9.72 31.91 4.68
C ALA A 223 8.96 30.56 4.74
N PRO A 224 7.70 30.47 5.23
CA PRO A 224 6.89 29.26 5.11
C PRO A 224 6.66 28.80 3.66
N LEU A 225 6.48 29.71 2.71
CA LEU A 225 6.34 29.39 1.27
C LEU A 225 7.59 28.69 0.74
N ARG A 226 8.79 29.23 1.03
CA ARG A 226 10.07 28.62 0.67
C ARG A 226 10.18 27.21 1.23
N GLN A 227 9.92 27.06 2.53
CA GLN A 227 9.95 25.77 3.22
C GLN A 227 8.97 24.78 2.60
N ARG A 228 7.74 25.22 2.32
CA ARG A 228 6.69 24.40 1.71
C ARG A 228 7.11 23.85 0.33
N LEU A 229 7.63 24.71 -0.54
CA LEU A 229 8.10 24.34 -1.87
C LEU A 229 9.31 23.38 -1.80
N TRP A 230 10.26 23.68 -0.91
CA TRP A 230 11.45 22.84 -0.71
C TRP A 230 11.09 21.44 -0.21
N LEU A 231 10.19 21.33 0.77
CA LEU A 231 9.73 20.06 1.31
C LEU A 231 9.05 19.19 0.23
N GLU A 232 8.37 19.80 -0.72
CA GLU A 232 7.77 19.08 -1.84
C GLU A 232 8.80 18.74 -2.94
N GLY A 233 10.02 19.27 -2.87
CA GLY A 233 11.15 18.94 -3.75
C GLY A 233 11.39 19.95 -4.84
N PHE A 234 10.78 21.12 -4.76
CA PHE A 234 11.10 22.20 -5.68
C PHE A 234 12.45 22.83 -5.36
N PRO A 235 13.18 23.34 -6.37
CA PRO A 235 14.44 24.04 -6.16
C PRO A 235 14.17 25.36 -5.44
N VAL A 236 14.73 25.55 -4.26
CA VAL A 236 14.59 26.79 -3.46
C VAL A 236 15.96 27.32 -3.12
N ASN A 237 16.21 28.59 -3.45
CA ASN A 237 17.39 29.30 -3.00
C ASN A 237 17.17 29.80 -1.56
N TRP A 238 18.15 29.53 -0.67
CA TRP A 238 18.12 29.93 0.75
C TRP A 238 19.08 31.09 1.04
N GLU A 239 19.71 31.65 -0.01
CA GLU A 239 20.59 32.81 0.15
C GLU A 239 19.77 34.11 0.20
N GLY A 240 20.26 35.07 0.99
CA GLY A 240 19.66 36.39 1.09
C GLY A 240 18.58 36.51 2.16
N ASP A 241 17.59 37.37 1.89
CA ASP A 241 16.51 37.70 2.81
C ASP A 241 15.38 36.67 2.73
N GLU A 242 15.18 35.92 3.82
CA GLU A 242 14.17 34.86 3.89
C GLU A 242 12.73 35.34 3.70
N TYR A 243 12.47 36.62 3.98
CA TYR A 243 11.14 37.25 3.86
C TYR A 243 10.93 37.98 2.53
N LEU A 244 11.95 38.09 1.69
CA LEU A 244 11.81 38.70 0.38
C LEU A 244 11.31 37.68 -0.64
N PHE A 245 10.22 37.98 -1.33
CA PHE A 245 9.79 37.20 -2.49
C PHE A 245 10.64 37.56 -3.70
N ASP A 246 11.83 36.95 -3.77
CA ASP A 246 12.82 37.20 -4.80
C ASP A 246 12.49 36.52 -6.15
N PRO A 247 13.21 36.86 -7.23
CA PRO A 247 12.97 36.29 -8.55
C PRO A 247 13.18 34.76 -8.62
N ASP A 248 14.06 34.16 -7.80
CA ASP A 248 14.29 32.73 -7.79
C ASP A 248 13.06 32.00 -7.22
N LEU A 249 12.49 32.53 -6.14
CA LEU A 249 11.25 32.02 -5.56
C LEU A 249 10.06 32.17 -6.52
N GLU A 250 10.00 33.29 -7.26
CA GLU A 250 9.00 33.49 -8.31
C GLU A 250 9.06 32.37 -9.38
N GLN A 251 10.24 32.06 -9.87
CA GLN A 251 10.41 30.99 -10.86
C GLN A 251 10.01 29.65 -10.28
N THR A 252 10.39 29.37 -9.04
CA THR A 252 10.02 28.14 -8.34
C THR A 252 8.50 28.04 -8.16
N LEU A 253 7.84 29.15 -7.80
CA LEU A 253 6.38 29.17 -7.66
C LEU A 253 5.67 28.98 -9.02
N LYS A 254 6.15 29.57 -10.08
CA LYS A 254 5.64 29.34 -11.45
C LYS A 254 5.72 27.88 -11.85
N LEU A 255 6.84 27.22 -11.55
CA LEU A 255 6.98 25.78 -11.79
C LEU A 255 5.97 24.97 -10.99
N PHE A 256 5.77 25.29 -9.71
CA PHE A 256 4.73 24.66 -8.87
C PHE A 256 3.34 24.85 -9.48
N GLN A 257 2.98 26.09 -9.84
CA GLN A 257 1.68 26.43 -10.46
C GLN A 257 1.45 25.61 -11.74
N GLN A 258 2.45 25.58 -12.63
CA GLN A 258 2.39 24.83 -13.88
C GLN A 258 2.14 23.32 -13.65
N LEU A 259 2.86 22.70 -12.71
CA LEU A 259 2.70 21.30 -12.37
C LEU A 259 1.36 20.99 -11.67
N ARG A 260 0.66 22.01 -11.15
CA ARG A 260 -0.66 21.90 -10.53
C ARG A 260 -1.80 22.32 -11.47
N GLY A 261 -1.51 22.64 -12.73
CA GLY A 261 -2.52 23.09 -13.68
C GLY A 261 -3.11 24.46 -13.33
N ILE A 262 -2.35 25.29 -12.58
CA ILE A 262 -2.70 26.67 -12.21
C ILE A 262 -1.97 27.59 -13.16
N GLU A 263 -2.56 28.76 -13.49
CA GLU A 263 -1.88 29.82 -14.27
C GLU A 263 -0.52 30.16 -13.64
N PRO A 264 0.59 30.04 -14.36
CA PRO A 264 1.93 30.26 -13.81
C PRO A 264 2.29 31.76 -13.76
N ASP A 265 1.47 32.54 -13.02
CA ASP A 265 1.63 34.00 -12.87
C ASP A 265 2.69 34.41 -11.82
N GLY A 266 3.15 33.46 -10.99
CA GLY A 266 4.12 33.71 -9.92
C GLY A 266 3.52 34.44 -8.71
N ILE A 267 2.19 34.48 -8.56
CA ILE A 267 1.49 35.15 -7.47
C ILE A 267 0.84 34.10 -6.55
N VAL A 268 0.98 34.27 -5.23
CA VAL A 268 0.20 33.45 -4.30
C VAL A 268 -1.19 34.04 -4.12
N GLY A 269 -2.08 33.66 -5.02
CA GLY A 269 -3.51 33.93 -4.95
C GLY A 269 -4.30 32.78 -4.32
N PRO A 270 -5.64 32.87 -4.25
CA PRO A 270 -6.48 31.85 -3.59
C PRO A 270 -6.29 30.43 -4.14
N ALA A 271 -6.22 30.25 -5.46
CA ALA A 271 -6.04 28.94 -6.09
C ALA A 271 -4.65 28.36 -5.76
N THR A 272 -3.61 29.17 -5.83
CA THR A 272 -2.24 28.79 -5.47
C THR A 272 -2.13 28.44 -3.99
N LEU A 273 -2.74 29.23 -3.12
CA LEU A 273 -2.77 28.98 -1.67
C LEU A 273 -3.48 27.67 -1.35
N GLN A 274 -4.61 27.41 -1.98
CA GLN A 274 -5.33 26.13 -1.83
C GLN A 274 -4.46 24.94 -2.23
N ALA A 275 -3.76 25.04 -3.37
CA ALA A 275 -2.88 23.96 -3.84
C ALA A 275 -1.65 23.75 -2.94
N LEU A 276 -1.08 24.83 -2.38
CA LEU A 276 0.02 24.78 -1.42
C LEU A 276 -0.42 24.12 -0.09
N ASN A 277 -1.66 24.35 0.33
CA ASN A 277 -2.20 23.85 1.60
C ASN A 277 -2.78 22.43 1.54
N VAL A 278 -2.78 21.77 0.37
CA VAL A 278 -3.05 20.32 0.29
C VAL A 278 -2.01 19.60 1.12
N THR A 279 -2.43 18.82 2.10
CA THR A 279 -1.54 18.15 3.06
C THR A 279 -0.70 17.03 2.41
N ALA A 280 0.39 16.64 3.07
CA ALA A 280 1.21 15.49 2.63
C ALA A 280 0.38 14.19 2.61
N THR A 281 -0.56 14.05 3.56
CA THR A 281 -1.47 12.89 3.64
C THR A 281 -2.45 12.85 2.46
N GLU A 282 -2.96 14.00 2.02
CA GLU A 282 -3.85 14.08 0.85
C GLU A 282 -3.11 13.85 -0.48
N ARG A 283 -1.77 13.95 -0.48
CA ARG A 283 -0.92 13.65 -1.64
C ARG A 283 -0.58 12.16 -1.78
N ILE A 284 -0.74 11.38 -0.71
CA ILE A 284 -0.56 9.93 -0.67
C ILE A 284 -1.79 9.21 -1.22
#